data_176e988fa81fe5263550df74169a4c26
#
_entry.id   176e988fa81fe5263550df74169a4c26
#
_cell.length_a   1.000
_cell.length_b   1.000
_cell.length_c   1.000
_cell.angle_alpha   90.00
_cell.angle_beta   90.00
_cell.angle_gamma   90.00
#
_symmetry.space_group_name_H-M   'P 1'
#
loop_
_entity.id
_entity.type
_entity.pdbx_description
1 polymer ?
#
loop_
_entity_poly.entity_id
_entity_poly.type
_entity_poly.pdbx_seq_one_letter_code
_entity_poly.pdbx_strand_id
1 'polypeptide(L)'
;GSMYKQFALTIALSVLLSAFFALSLTPALCAMLLKPPKPMRGPLGTFFKGFNKAFDVGTKGYVNVSRLLVRRSLLTIGIVVAVAIGASLFARVLPAGFIPDEDQGIFGVNVQLPAGASLERTSLVLKKIEDILAKTDGLDSYQTVGGYGAVTSTYQPNYGTIFVRMKPWDERKTAALHVNGIMGGLRPQFAAIPEAVIFPFNIPTLSGFGAASGFNFLLQDRSGSLSIAQLGEQSQKFLAAARQRPELGTVFTSFDPNYPQIKVELDREKARTLGVPVNEVFQALSTALGGSYVNDFNRFGRLYRVYAQAEAETRLKAEDIGKIYVRSKTTNEMVPLSTLVTIRDVVGAELTTRFNLQRSVEVQGSPAPGFTSGQALAVLEQVFAETMPSEMGFAFSSMSYQEKIAPPAGPTFIMAIVCVFLLLAALYESWRLPWAVLLGSPLVALGAFFGVWLMGFDNNVYVQIGLVMLIGLAAKNAILIVEFAKAKHEEGSSLEEAALESARLRFRPILMTAFAFILGVVPLMLATGAGAGAQNVMG
;
A
#
# COMPACT_ATOMS: atom_id res chain seq x y z
N GLY A 1 -10.75 0.80 -8.25
CA GLY A 1 -12.13 1.34 -8.43
C GLY A 1 -12.73 1.91 -7.15
N SER A 2 -12.68 1.19 -6.03
CA SER A 2 -13.35 1.58 -4.78
C SER A 2 -12.85 2.90 -4.21
N MET A 3 -11.55 3.13 -4.17
CA MET A 3 -10.96 4.38 -3.66
C MET A 3 -11.42 5.61 -4.48
N TYR A 4 -11.32 5.54 -5.81
CA TYR A 4 -11.80 6.61 -6.69
C TYR A 4 -13.29 6.90 -6.48
N LYS A 5 -14.11 5.86 -6.27
CA LYS A 5 -15.56 6.02 -6.01
C LYS A 5 -15.83 6.78 -4.70
N GLN A 6 -15.12 6.47 -3.63
CA GLN A 6 -15.26 7.16 -2.35
C GLN A 6 -14.91 8.65 -2.47
N PHE A 7 -13.76 8.97 -3.07
CA PHE A 7 -13.36 10.35 -3.34
C PHE A 7 -14.38 11.09 -4.21
N ALA A 8 -14.80 10.48 -5.32
CA ALA A 8 -15.76 11.10 -6.24
C ALA A 8 -17.10 11.43 -5.56
N LEU A 9 -17.65 10.49 -4.78
CA LEU A 9 -18.91 10.72 -4.06
C LEU A 9 -18.77 11.80 -2.99
N THR A 10 -17.68 11.81 -2.22
CA THR A 10 -17.45 12.82 -1.17
C THR A 10 -17.30 14.20 -1.78
N ILE A 11 -16.53 14.34 -2.86
CA ILE A 11 -16.35 15.61 -3.57
C ILE A 11 -17.67 16.07 -4.18
N ALA A 12 -18.40 15.19 -4.87
CA ALA A 12 -19.67 15.54 -5.50
C ALA A 12 -20.69 16.06 -4.49
N LEU A 13 -20.89 15.37 -3.37
CA LEU A 13 -21.79 15.81 -2.30
C LEU A 13 -21.34 17.14 -1.67
N SER A 14 -20.04 17.29 -1.40
CA SER A 14 -19.48 18.52 -0.83
C SER A 14 -19.67 19.71 -1.77
N VAL A 15 -19.45 19.52 -3.07
CA VAL A 15 -19.63 20.59 -4.08
C VAL A 15 -21.11 20.95 -4.23
N LEU A 16 -22.03 19.97 -4.23
CA LEU A 16 -23.47 20.24 -4.28
C LEU A 16 -23.94 21.06 -3.07
N LEU A 17 -23.53 20.67 -1.87
CA LEU A 17 -23.85 21.44 -0.66
C LEU A 17 -23.23 22.84 -0.68
N SER A 18 -21.97 22.94 -1.12
CA SER A 18 -21.28 24.23 -1.27
C SER A 18 -22.00 25.15 -2.27
N ALA A 19 -22.47 24.62 -3.40
CA ALA A 19 -23.24 25.37 -4.39
C ALA A 19 -24.57 25.87 -3.80
N PHE A 20 -25.28 25.01 -3.06
CA PHE A 20 -26.52 25.40 -2.38
C PHE A 20 -26.31 26.56 -1.39
N PHE A 21 -25.26 26.45 -0.54
CA PHE A 21 -24.93 27.53 0.41
C PHE A 21 -24.47 28.82 -0.28
N ALA A 22 -23.69 28.70 -1.36
CA ALA A 22 -23.23 29.86 -2.12
C ALA A 22 -24.36 30.60 -2.78
N LEU A 23 -25.40 29.90 -3.26
CA LEU A 23 -26.55 30.51 -3.93
C LEU A 23 -27.63 31.04 -2.96
N SER A 24 -27.71 30.49 -1.75
CA SER A 24 -28.75 30.86 -0.77
C SER A 24 -28.21 31.72 0.37
N LEU A 25 -27.30 31.15 1.18
CA LEU A 25 -26.83 31.78 2.41
C LEU A 25 -25.90 32.96 2.14
N THR A 26 -25.01 32.86 1.17
CA THR A 26 -24.00 33.89 0.90
C THR A 26 -24.66 35.22 0.47
N PRO A 27 -25.61 35.27 -0.47
CA PRO A 27 -26.31 36.50 -0.81
C PRO A 27 -27.10 37.10 0.37
N ALA A 28 -27.78 36.26 1.18
CA ALA A 28 -28.50 36.69 2.36
C ALA A 28 -27.57 37.33 3.39
N LEU A 29 -26.42 36.70 3.68
CA LEU A 29 -25.41 37.25 4.59
C LEU A 29 -24.77 38.52 4.04
N CYS A 30 -24.53 38.59 2.72
CA CYS A 30 -24.03 39.81 2.09
C CYS A 30 -25.02 40.99 2.29
N ALA A 31 -26.32 40.77 2.10
CA ALA A 31 -27.32 41.78 2.30
C ALA A 31 -27.39 42.27 3.76
N MET A 32 -27.14 41.38 4.73
CA MET A 32 -27.22 41.71 6.16
C MET A 32 -25.91 42.32 6.72
N LEU A 33 -24.76 41.87 6.26
CA LEU A 33 -23.45 42.16 6.86
C LEU A 33 -22.63 43.21 6.12
N LEU A 34 -22.85 43.41 4.80
CA LEU A 34 -22.08 44.37 4.03
C LEU A 34 -22.41 45.79 4.44
N LYS A 35 -21.39 46.56 4.80
CA LYS A 35 -21.44 47.98 5.08
C LYS A 35 -20.57 48.74 4.09
N PRO A 36 -20.90 49.99 3.74
CA PRO A 36 -20.07 50.83 2.89
C PRO A 36 -18.63 50.90 3.45
N PRO A 37 -17.60 50.77 2.61
CA PRO A 37 -16.21 50.82 3.06
C PRO A 37 -15.89 52.20 3.66
N LYS A 38 -15.50 52.25 4.93
CA LYS A 38 -15.00 53.49 5.57
C LYS A 38 -13.47 53.55 5.42
N PRO A 39 -12.88 54.73 5.13
CA PRO A 39 -11.45 54.90 5.06
C PRO A 39 -10.82 54.56 6.41
N MET A 40 -10.02 53.51 6.44
CA MET A 40 -9.27 53.11 7.66
C MET A 40 -8.16 54.12 7.93
N ARG A 41 -8.08 54.65 9.17
CA ARG A 41 -7.03 55.53 9.66
C ARG A 41 -6.05 54.77 10.55
N GLY A 42 -4.80 55.23 10.68
CA GLY A 42 -3.79 54.61 11.51
C GLY A 42 -2.95 53.54 10.78
N PRO A 43 -2.17 52.71 11.50
CA PRO A 43 -1.21 51.76 10.93
C PRO A 43 -1.87 50.71 10.02
N LEU A 44 -3.07 50.25 10.34
CA LEU A 44 -3.86 49.35 9.49
C LEU A 44 -4.23 50.04 8.16
N GLY A 45 -4.58 51.32 8.18
CA GLY A 45 -4.88 52.08 6.95
C GLY A 45 -3.65 52.21 6.03
N THR A 46 -2.45 52.38 6.60
CA THR A 46 -1.19 52.41 5.85
C THR A 46 -0.85 51.04 5.26
N PHE A 47 -1.05 49.97 6.03
CA PHE A 47 -0.87 48.60 5.53
C PHE A 47 -1.79 48.31 4.33
N PHE A 48 -3.09 48.58 4.44
CA PHE A 48 -4.03 48.36 3.34
C PHE A 48 -3.78 49.23 2.13
N LYS A 49 -3.29 50.47 2.32
CA LYS A 49 -2.86 51.33 1.18
C LYS A 49 -1.66 50.72 0.45
N GLY A 50 -0.66 50.22 1.20
CA GLY A 50 0.50 49.52 0.63
C GLY A 50 0.07 48.24 -0.11
N PHE A 51 -0.76 47.44 0.51
CA PHE A 51 -1.31 46.21 -0.09
C PHE A 51 -2.08 46.49 -1.39
N ASN A 52 -3.00 47.46 -1.40
CA ASN A 52 -3.75 47.82 -2.59
C ASN A 52 -2.83 48.35 -3.71
N LYS A 53 -1.82 49.18 -3.38
CA LYS A 53 -0.82 49.65 -4.36
C LYS A 53 -0.04 48.50 -4.98
N ALA A 54 0.43 47.56 -4.17
CA ALA A 54 1.12 46.33 -4.66
C ALA A 54 0.18 45.50 -5.57
N PHE A 55 -1.09 45.41 -5.17
CA PHE A 55 -2.10 44.71 -5.95
C PHE A 55 -2.36 45.38 -7.31
N ASP A 56 -2.47 46.70 -7.33
CA ASP A 56 -2.69 47.48 -8.57
C ASP A 56 -1.51 47.36 -9.53
N VAL A 57 -0.27 47.36 -9.00
CA VAL A 57 0.94 47.10 -9.79
C VAL A 57 0.91 45.68 -10.37
N GLY A 58 0.57 44.66 -9.56
CA GLY A 58 0.41 43.28 -10.01
C GLY A 58 -0.66 43.16 -11.10
N THR A 59 -1.81 43.81 -10.94
CA THR A 59 -2.89 43.82 -11.93
C THR A 59 -2.43 44.43 -13.26
N LYS A 60 -1.72 45.57 -13.22
CA LYS A 60 -1.16 46.20 -14.43
C LYS A 60 -0.15 45.28 -15.12
N GLY A 61 0.74 44.67 -14.35
CA GLY A 61 1.70 43.69 -14.86
C GLY A 61 1.01 42.53 -15.56
N TYR A 62 0.05 41.91 -14.90
CA TYR A 62 -0.76 40.81 -15.43
C TYR A 62 -1.47 41.19 -16.75
N VAL A 63 -2.16 42.32 -16.78
CA VAL A 63 -2.85 42.81 -17.99
C VAL A 63 -1.88 43.09 -19.13
N ASN A 64 -0.69 43.62 -18.86
CA ASN A 64 0.35 43.81 -19.89
C ASN A 64 0.86 42.50 -20.48
N VAL A 65 1.13 41.49 -19.63
CA VAL A 65 1.50 40.14 -20.08
C VAL A 65 0.35 39.53 -20.88
N SER A 66 -0.88 39.61 -20.39
CA SER A 66 -2.05 39.10 -21.10
C SER A 66 -2.22 39.74 -22.47
N ARG A 67 -2.03 41.08 -22.58
CA ARG A 67 -2.05 41.80 -23.86
C ARG A 67 -0.99 41.31 -24.84
N LEU A 68 0.25 41.04 -24.35
CA LEU A 68 1.30 40.49 -25.18
C LEU A 68 0.91 39.12 -25.73
N LEU A 69 0.38 38.24 -24.87
CA LEU A 69 -0.03 36.89 -25.22
C LEU A 69 -1.22 36.88 -26.19
N VAL A 70 -2.23 37.73 -25.98
CA VAL A 70 -3.38 37.87 -26.88
C VAL A 70 -2.92 38.34 -28.27
N ARG A 71 -2.03 39.33 -28.35
CA ARG A 71 -1.53 39.87 -29.61
C ARG A 71 -0.56 38.93 -30.34
N ARG A 72 0.13 38.03 -29.61
CA ARG A 72 1.07 37.07 -30.18
C ARG A 72 0.57 35.65 -30.02
N SER A 73 -0.53 35.32 -30.69
CA SER A 73 -1.20 34.03 -30.56
C SER A 73 -0.28 32.82 -30.84
N LEU A 74 0.62 32.93 -31.82
CA LEU A 74 1.60 31.87 -32.11
C LEU A 74 2.56 31.63 -30.93
N LEU A 75 3.00 32.69 -30.25
CA LEU A 75 3.81 32.56 -29.03
C LEU A 75 3.01 31.84 -27.92
N THR A 76 1.77 32.21 -27.75
CA THR A 76 0.89 31.58 -26.74
C THR A 76 0.66 30.11 -27.02
N ILE A 77 0.38 29.74 -28.26
CA ILE A 77 0.25 28.34 -28.67
C ILE A 77 1.57 27.59 -28.43
N GLY A 78 2.71 28.20 -28.80
CA GLY A 78 4.03 27.63 -28.56
C GLY A 78 4.30 27.38 -27.06
N ILE A 79 3.92 28.29 -26.17
CA ILE A 79 4.03 28.12 -24.72
C ILE A 79 3.15 26.97 -24.24
N VAL A 80 1.89 26.90 -24.68
CA VAL A 80 0.97 25.82 -24.29
C VAL A 80 1.49 24.45 -24.72
N VAL A 81 2.00 24.35 -25.97
CA VAL A 81 2.61 23.12 -26.49
C VAL A 81 3.87 22.75 -25.70
N ALA A 82 4.74 23.72 -25.40
CA ALA A 82 5.95 23.47 -24.61
C ALA A 82 5.61 22.99 -23.18
N VAL A 83 4.59 23.57 -22.56
CA VAL A 83 4.08 23.15 -21.24
C VAL A 83 3.49 21.73 -21.30
N ALA A 84 2.72 21.41 -22.34
CA ALA A 84 2.14 20.08 -22.52
C ALA A 84 3.26 19.00 -22.74
N ILE A 85 4.29 19.33 -23.51
CA ILE A 85 5.46 18.48 -23.69
C ILE A 85 6.19 18.33 -22.33
N GLY A 86 6.41 19.42 -21.59
CA GLY A 86 7.03 19.38 -20.28
C GLY A 86 6.26 18.52 -19.28
N ALA A 87 4.94 18.66 -19.21
CA ALA A 87 4.08 17.82 -18.37
C ALA A 87 4.20 16.33 -18.75
N SER A 88 4.23 16.02 -20.06
CA SER A 88 4.37 14.65 -20.55
C SER A 88 5.74 14.05 -20.23
N LEU A 89 6.81 14.85 -20.29
CA LEU A 89 8.16 14.43 -19.91
C LEU A 89 8.24 14.15 -18.41
N PHE A 90 7.73 15.04 -17.56
CA PHE A 90 7.69 14.81 -16.10
C PHE A 90 6.86 13.56 -15.76
N ALA A 91 5.72 13.35 -16.41
CA ALA A 91 4.90 12.16 -16.20
C ALA A 91 5.65 10.85 -16.51
N ARG A 92 6.63 10.88 -17.45
CA ARG A 92 7.47 9.72 -17.80
C ARG A 92 8.68 9.55 -16.88
N VAL A 93 9.23 10.66 -16.36
CA VAL A 93 10.40 10.64 -15.46
C VAL A 93 9.99 10.23 -14.06
N LEU A 94 8.78 10.58 -13.61
CA LEU A 94 8.27 10.19 -12.31
C LEU A 94 8.07 8.66 -12.26
N PRO A 95 8.71 7.98 -11.30
CA PRO A 95 8.54 6.55 -11.16
C PRO A 95 7.08 6.21 -10.80
N ALA A 96 6.56 5.17 -11.43
CA ALA A 96 5.20 4.71 -11.17
C ALA A 96 5.16 3.91 -9.86
N GLY A 97 4.28 4.28 -8.94
CA GLY A 97 3.95 3.55 -7.73
C GLY A 97 2.45 3.28 -7.65
N PHE A 98 2.04 2.43 -6.73
CA PHE A 98 0.61 2.16 -6.52
C PHE A 98 0.10 2.86 -5.27
N ILE A 99 0.47 2.37 -4.10
CA ILE A 99 0.16 2.96 -2.79
C ILE A 99 1.48 3.04 -2.03
N PRO A 100 1.87 4.22 -1.54
CA PRO A 100 3.11 4.37 -0.79
C PRO A 100 3.03 3.63 0.55
N ASP A 101 4.17 3.10 0.97
CA ASP A 101 4.33 2.59 2.33
C ASP A 101 4.29 3.74 3.33
N GLU A 102 3.52 3.55 4.39
CA GLU A 102 3.32 4.57 5.43
C GLU A 102 3.86 4.12 6.79
N ASP A 103 4.23 5.09 7.62
CA ASP A 103 4.47 4.88 9.05
C ASP A 103 3.14 4.84 9.80
N GLN A 104 2.63 3.63 10.05
CA GLN A 104 1.38 3.43 10.77
C GLN A 104 1.56 3.42 12.30
N GLY A 105 2.76 3.71 12.80
CA GLY A 105 3.08 3.64 14.23
C GLY A 105 3.27 2.22 14.77
N ILE A 106 3.24 1.21 13.88
CA ILE A 106 3.43 -0.20 14.22
C ILE A 106 4.23 -0.90 13.11
N PHE A 107 5.04 -1.89 13.49
CA PHE A 107 5.69 -2.82 12.55
C PHE A 107 5.76 -4.22 13.15
N GLY A 108 6.03 -5.23 12.33
CA GLY A 108 6.24 -6.60 12.77
C GLY A 108 7.70 -7.02 12.71
N VAL A 109 8.08 -7.99 13.53
CA VAL A 109 9.36 -8.71 13.43
C VAL A 109 9.03 -10.18 13.24
N ASN A 110 9.45 -10.75 12.11
CA ASN A 110 9.34 -12.17 11.83
C ASN A 110 10.59 -12.88 12.35
N VAL A 111 10.37 -14.00 13.02
CA VAL A 111 11.43 -14.84 13.60
C VAL A 111 11.19 -16.28 13.14
N GLN A 112 12.16 -16.87 12.48
CA GLN A 112 12.09 -18.26 12.02
C GLN A 112 13.39 -18.98 12.38
N LEU A 113 13.28 -19.96 13.24
CA LEU A 113 14.36 -20.87 13.59
C LEU A 113 14.45 -22.02 12.56
N PRO A 114 15.58 -22.75 12.52
CA PRO A 114 15.68 -23.96 11.73
C PRO A 114 14.57 -24.96 12.03
N ALA A 115 14.22 -25.75 11.03
CA ALA A 115 13.23 -26.82 11.12
C ALA A 115 13.49 -27.75 12.33
N GLY A 116 12.43 -28.11 13.05
CA GLY A 116 12.53 -28.96 14.24
C GLY A 116 12.94 -28.23 15.53
N ALA A 117 13.14 -26.92 15.51
CA ALA A 117 13.39 -26.18 16.75
C ALA A 117 12.14 -26.20 17.66
N SER A 118 12.37 -26.43 18.95
CA SER A 118 11.29 -26.43 19.95
C SER A 118 10.82 -25.01 20.27
N LEU A 119 9.62 -24.90 20.86
CA LEU A 119 9.08 -23.62 21.29
C LEU A 119 9.95 -22.95 22.36
N GLU A 120 10.61 -23.74 23.22
CA GLU A 120 11.54 -23.23 24.25
C GLU A 120 12.74 -22.55 23.59
N ARG A 121 13.34 -23.16 22.55
CA ARG A 121 14.45 -22.55 21.81
C ARG A 121 14.00 -21.29 21.10
N THR A 122 12.80 -21.29 20.52
CA THR A 122 12.21 -20.10 19.90
C THR A 122 11.99 -18.99 20.93
N SER A 123 11.48 -19.36 22.12
CA SER A 123 11.28 -18.40 23.21
C SER A 123 12.58 -17.77 23.72
N LEU A 124 13.67 -18.53 23.76
CA LEU A 124 15.00 -17.99 24.12
C LEU A 124 15.50 -16.96 23.09
N VAL A 125 15.29 -17.22 21.79
CA VAL A 125 15.64 -16.26 20.73
C VAL A 125 14.74 -15.03 20.80
N LEU A 126 13.44 -15.23 20.98
CA LEU A 126 12.50 -14.12 21.15
C LEU A 126 12.90 -13.19 22.29
N LYS A 127 13.35 -13.76 23.43
CA LYS A 127 13.83 -12.96 24.56
C LYS A 127 15.08 -12.13 24.22
N LYS A 128 16.02 -12.67 23.41
CA LYS A 128 17.17 -11.88 22.93
C LYS A 128 16.72 -10.68 22.08
N ILE A 129 15.68 -10.89 21.26
CA ILE A 129 15.12 -9.80 20.43
C ILE A 129 14.41 -8.77 21.31
N GLU A 130 13.66 -9.20 22.32
CA GLU A 130 13.02 -8.31 23.31
C GLU A 130 14.06 -7.42 24.02
N ASP A 131 15.22 -7.97 24.39
CA ASP A 131 16.31 -7.21 25.01
C ASP A 131 16.90 -6.14 24.08
N ILE A 132 16.88 -6.37 22.76
CA ILE A 132 17.27 -5.38 21.74
C ILE A 132 16.17 -4.32 21.61
N LEU A 133 14.92 -4.74 21.48
CA LEU A 133 13.79 -3.82 21.34
C LEU A 133 13.62 -2.91 22.56
N ALA A 134 13.82 -3.43 23.76
CA ALA A 134 13.75 -2.66 25.01
C ALA A 134 14.76 -1.51 25.09
N LYS A 135 15.88 -1.61 24.32
CA LYS A 135 16.94 -0.58 24.26
C LYS A 135 16.82 0.32 23.03
N THR A 136 15.84 0.07 22.17
CA THR A 136 15.67 0.81 20.91
C THR A 136 14.80 2.04 21.14
N ASP A 137 15.35 3.22 20.84
CA ASP A 137 14.60 4.47 20.92
C ASP A 137 13.44 4.52 19.93
N GLY A 138 12.38 5.24 20.32
CA GLY A 138 11.20 5.43 19.47
C GLY A 138 10.14 4.34 19.60
N LEU A 139 10.39 3.30 20.42
CA LEU A 139 9.41 2.25 20.72
C LEU A 139 8.62 2.58 21.99
N ASP A 140 7.34 2.21 21.99
CA ASP A 140 6.43 2.35 23.13
C ASP A 140 6.22 1.00 23.84
N SER A 141 5.84 -0.02 23.07
CA SER A 141 5.54 -1.34 23.58
C SER A 141 5.69 -2.39 22.50
N TYR A 142 5.79 -3.65 22.90
CA TYR A 142 5.80 -4.79 21.97
C TYR A 142 5.01 -5.96 22.54
N GLN A 143 4.48 -6.78 21.64
CA GLN A 143 3.77 -8.01 21.97
C GLN A 143 4.44 -9.17 21.23
N THR A 144 4.93 -10.14 21.99
CA THR A 144 5.60 -11.33 21.46
C THR A 144 4.64 -12.51 21.40
N VAL A 145 4.61 -13.18 20.26
CA VAL A 145 3.81 -14.38 20.03
C VAL A 145 4.76 -15.50 19.58
N GLY A 146 5.06 -16.44 20.47
CA GLY A 146 5.82 -17.65 20.16
C GLY A 146 4.93 -18.70 19.48
N GLY A 147 5.49 -19.44 18.53
CA GLY A 147 4.76 -20.50 17.82
C GLY A 147 3.84 -19.97 16.70
N TYR A 148 3.95 -18.72 16.31
CA TYR A 148 3.15 -18.12 15.24
C TYR A 148 4.00 -17.31 14.28
N GLY A 149 3.91 -17.62 12.98
CA GLY A 149 4.47 -16.86 11.88
C GLY A 149 3.42 -15.96 11.23
N ALA A 150 3.44 -14.65 11.50
CA ALA A 150 2.44 -13.73 10.94
C ALA A 150 2.54 -13.64 9.40
N VAL A 151 3.75 -13.66 8.86
CA VAL A 151 3.99 -13.57 7.41
C VAL A 151 3.44 -14.78 6.66
N THR A 152 3.59 -15.98 7.23
CA THR A 152 3.10 -17.24 6.66
C THR A 152 1.70 -17.60 7.11
N SER A 153 1.19 -16.93 8.15
CA SER A 153 -0.08 -17.26 8.83
C SER A 153 -0.14 -18.71 9.33
N THR A 154 1.02 -19.24 9.77
CA THR A 154 1.16 -20.62 10.23
C THR A 154 1.49 -20.71 11.71
N TYR A 155 1.07 -21.80 12.34
CA TYR A 155 1.38 -22.13 13.73
C TYR A 155 2.40 -23.26 13.77
N GLN A 156 3.64 -22.94 14.15
CA GLN A 156 4.76 -23.86 14.20
C GLN A 156 5.68 -23.50 15.37
N PRO A 157 6.26 -24.48 16.10
CA PRO A 157 7.10 -24.19 17.26
C PRO A 157 8.34 -23.35 16.94
N ASN A 158 8.88 -23.46 15.72
CA ASN A 158 10.06 -22.76 15.24
C ASN A 158 9.79 -21.35 14.72
N TYR A 159 8.54 -20.87 14.76
CA TYR A 159 8.16 -19.50 14.40
C TYR A 159 7.91 -18.62 15.61
N GLY A 160 8.17 -17.35 15.43
CA GLY A 160 7.78 -16.30 16.35
C GLY A 160 7.46 -15.00 15.60
N THR A 161 6.58 -14.22 16.15
CA THR A 161 6.27 -12.87 15.64
C THR A 161 6.23 -11.90 16.81
N ILE A 162 6.84 -10.74 16.63
CA ILE A 162 6.74 -9.63 17.58
C ILE A 162 6.06 -8.48 16.89
N PHE A 163 4.95 -8.02 17.42
CA PHE A 163 4.27 -6.80 17.00
C PHE A 163 4.78 -5.64 17.86
N VAL A 164 5.39 -4.67 17.21
CA VAL A 164 6.04 -3.53 17.87
C VAL A 164 5.23 -2.28 17.64
N ARG A 165 4.82 -1.63 18.71
CA ARG A 165 4.18 -0.32 18.69
C ARG A 165 5.23 0.76 18.95
N MET A 166 5.23 1.77 18.13
CA MET A 166 6.13 2.90 18.25
C MET A 166 5.48 4.05 19.05
N LYS A 167 6.29 4.95 19.58
CA LYS A 167 5.82 6.18 20.21
C LYS A 167 5.03 7.04 19.21
N PRO A 168 4.19 7.96 19.67
CA PRO A 168 3.48 8.91 18.81
C PRO A 168 4.42 9.67 17.87
N TRP A 169 3.93 10.07 16.70
CA TRP A 169 4.74 10.71 15.65
C TRP A 169 5.34 12.06 16.06
N ASP A 170 4.69 12.79 16.98
CA ASP A 170 5.19 14.05 17.54
C ASP A 170 6.44 13.86 18.41
N GLU A 171 6.67 12.67 18.93
CA GLU A 171 7.89 12.28 19.64
C GLU A 171 8.97 11.70 18.72
N ARG A 172 8.65 11.40 17.46
CA ARG A 172 9.52 10.73 16.47
C ARG A 172 9.76 11.59 15.22
N LYS A 173 10.31 12.79 15.37
CA LYS A 173 10.44 13.77 14.27
C LYS A 173 11.65 13.57 13.37
N THR A 174 12.59 12.70 13.71
CA THR A 174 13.80 12.47 12.92
C THR A 174 13.63 11.30 11.97
N ALA A 175 14.30 11.32 10.83
CA ALA A 175 14.28 10.21 9.86
C ALA A 175 14.75 8.87 10.47
N ALA A 176 15.64 8.91 11.46
CA ALA A 176 16.11 7.73 12.18
C ALA A 176 15.00 7.08 13.03
N LEU A 177 14.06 7.87 13.53
CA LEU A 177 12.92 7.41 14.32
C LEU A 177 11.65 7.14 13.49
N HIS A 178 11.68 7.35 12.18
CA HIS A 178 10.66 6.87 11.26
C HIS A 178 10.70 5.34 11.17
N VAL A 179 9.56 4.69 10.87
CA VAL A 179 9.47 3.22 10.82
C VAL A 179 10.59 2.57 10.01
N ASN A 180 10.90 3.11 8.83
CA ASN A 180 11.98 2.59 7.98
C ASN A 180 13.37 2.82 8.59
N GLY A 181 13.58 3.92 9.32
CA GLY A 181 14.82 4.22 10.02
C GLY A 181 15.05 3.25 11.18
N ILE A 182 14.04 3.02 12.02
CA ILE A 182 14.09 2.07 13.12
C ILE A 182 14.32 0.65 12.60
N MET A 183 13.52 0.20 11.62
CA MET A 183 13.71 -1.12 11.01
C MET A 183 15.11 -1.29 10.39
N GLY A 184 15.62 -0.25 9.73
CA GLY A 184 16.98 -0.23 9.17
C GLY A 184 18.06 -0.39 10.24
N GLY A 185 17.92 0.28 11.37
CA GLY A 185 18.83 0.19 12.52
C GLY A 185 18.77 -1.15 13.28
N LEU A 186 17.62 -1.84 13.23
CA LEU A 186 17.44 -3.15 13.86
C LEU A 186 18.01 -4.30 13.01
N ARG A 187 18.04 -4.19 11.68
CA ARG A 187 18.53 -5.27 10.79
C ARG A 187 19.92 -5.79 11.15
N PRO A 188 20.97 -4.95 11.33
CA PRO A 188 22.29 -5.45 11.69
C PRO A 188 22.33 -6.09 13.08
N GLN A 189 21.52 -5.61 14.04
CA GLN A 189 21.43 -6.20 15.37
C GLN A 189 20.76 -7.59 15.33
N PHE A 190 19.74 -7.76 14.50
CA PHE A 190 19.09 -9.04 14.30
C PHE A 190 19.98 -10.04 13.55
N ALA A 191 20.76 -9.56 12.59
CA ALA A 191 21.74 -10.38 11.87
C ALA A 191 22.86 -10.94 12.79
N ALA A 192 23.08 -10.34 13.96
CA ALA A 192 24.01 -10.82 14.97
C ALA A 192 23.48 -12.04 15.77
N ILE A 193 22.22 -12.45 15.56
CA ILE A 193 21.60 -13.63 16.16
C ILE A 193 21.60 -14.78 15.13
N PRO A 194 22.62 -15.66 15.12
CA PRO A 194 22.77 -16.66 14.07
C PRO A 194 21.79 -17.83 14.17
N GLU A 195 21.08 -17.96 15.28
CA GLU A 195 20.17 -19.08 15.56
C GLU A 195 18.86 -19.01 14.79
N ALA A 196 18.52 -17.85 14.20
CA ALA A 196 17.25 -17.65 13.51
C ALA A 196 17.38 -16.67 12.33
N VAL A 197 16.49 -16.80 11.37
CA VAL A 197 16.27 -15.80 10.34
C VAL A 197 15.28 -14.76 10.92
N ILE A 198 15.77 -13.55 11.12
CA ILE A 198 15.01 -12.47 11.76
C ILE A 198 14.98 -11.26 10.83
N PHE A 199 13.81 -10.76 10.55
CA PHE A 199 13.65 -9.52 9.78
C PHE A 199 12.45 -8.71 10.22
N PRO A 200 12.59 -7.38 10.33
CA PRO A 200 11.47 -6.49 10.55
C PRO A 200 10.74 -6.23 9.23
N PHE A 201 9.42 -6.10 9.30
CA PHE A 201 8.55 -5.82 8.16
C PHE A 201 7.51 -4.77 8.52
N ASN A 202 7.19 -3.88 7.58
CA ASN A 202 6.12 -2.91 7.74
C ASN A 202 4.75 -3.57 7.48
N ILE A 203 3.71 -3.04 8.11
CA ILE A 203 2.34 -3.51 7.91
C ILE A 203 1.75 -2.83 6.66
N PRO A 204 0.96 -3.54 5.83
CA PRO A 204 0.36 -2.96 4.65
C PRO A 204 -0.51 -1.75 4.99
N THR A 205 -0.40 -0.68 4.20
CA THR A 205 -1.21 0.54 4.34
C THR A 205 -2.71 0.26 4.27
N LEU A 206 -3.11 -0.73 3.49
CA LEU A 206 -4.50 -1.20 3.42
C LEU A 206 -4.65 -2.55 4.13
N SER A 207 -5.52 -2.61 5.12
CA SER A 207 -5.87 -3.85 5.81
C SER A 207 -6.47 -4.87 4.85
N GLY A 208 -6.11 -6.17 5.03
CA GLY A 208 -6.62 -7.28 4.22
C GLY A 208 -5.81 -7.61 2.97
N PHE A 209 -4.71 -6.90 2.70
CA PHE A 209 -3.84 -7.16 1.55
C PHE A 209 -2.49 -7.79 1.94
N GLY A 210 -2.52 -8.75 2.85
CA GLY A 210 -1.33 -9.47 3.32
C GLY A 210 -0.95 -9.10 4.75
N ALA A 211 0.06 -9.78 5.28
CA ALA A 211 0.58 -9.55 6.62
C ALA A 211 1.75 -8.54 6.61
N ALA A 212 2.51 -8.50 5.53
CA ALA A 212 3.65 -7.61 5.34
C ALA A 212 3.45 -6.72 4.12
N SER A 213 3.92 -5.47 4.22
CA SER A 213 4.02 -4.53 3.11
C SER A 213 5.11 -4.98 2.11
N GLY A 214 4.99 -4.52 0.87
CA GLY A 214 5.90 -4.86 -0.21
C GLY A 214 5.25 -5.67 -1.33
N PHE A 215 6.05 -6.47 -2.04
CA PHE A 215 5.54 -7.29 -3.14
C PHE A 215 5.32 -8.74 -2.75
N ASN A 216 4.30 -9.34 -3.40
CA ASN A 216 4.00 -10.77 -3.33
C ASN A 216 4.00 -11.36 -4.75
N PHE A 217 4.99 -12.21 -5.03
CA PHE A 217 5.20 -12.87 -6.31
C PHE A 217 5.11 -14.38 -6.12
N LEU A 218 4.29 -15.04 -6.92
CA LEU A 218 4.03 -16.47 -6.84
C LEU A 218 4.70 -17.17 -7.99
N LEU A 219 5.70 -18.01 -7.71
CA LEU A 219 6.26 -18.96 -8.66
C LEU A 219 5.33 -20.17 -8.73
N GLN A 220 4.87 -20.53 -9.92
CA GLN A 220 3.86 -21.58 -10.12
C GLN A 220 4.39 -22.74 -10.97
N ASP A 221 4.17 -23.96 -10.52
CA ASP A 221 4.31 -25.17 -11.34
C ASP A 221 3.06 -25.33 -12.20
N ARG A 222 3.11 -24.86 -13.46
CA ARG A 222 1.99 -24.96 -14.41
C ARG A 222 1.84 -26.36 -14.99
N SER A 223 2.93 -27.10 -15.10
CA SER A 223 2.91 -28.46 -15.63
C SER A 223 2.31 -29.47 -14.64
N GLY A 224 2.41 -29.17 -13.32
CA GLY A 224 2.05 -30.10 -12.24
C GLY A 224 3.02 -31.28 -12.11
N SER A 225 4.10 -31.31 -12.91
CA SER A 225 5.05 -32.42 -12.99
C SER A 225 6.28 -32.27 -12.10
N LEU A 226 6.56 -31.05 -11.64
CA LEU A 226 7.74 -30.81 -10.79
C LEU A 226 7.57 -31.49 -9.42
N SER A 227 8.60 -32.18 -8.97
CA SER A 227 8.67 -32.62 -7.57
C SER A 227 8.85 -31.42 -6.63
N ILE A 228 8.59 -31.63 -5.34
CA ILE A 228 8.78 -30.56 -4.32
C ILE A 228 10.25 -30.11 -4.27
N ALA A 229 11.19 -31.04 -4.39
CA ALA A 229 12.62 -30.74 -4.42
C ALA A 229 12.99 -29.88 -5.64
N GLN A 230 12.49 -30.23 -6.84
CA GLN A 230 12.71 -29.45 -8.06
C GLN A 230 12.10 -28.05 -7.97
N LEU A 231 10.87 -27.93 -7.42
CA LEU A 231 10.24 -26.64 -7.20
C LEU A 231 11.07 -25.79 -6.21
N GLY A 232 11.65 -26.43 -5.18
CA GLY A 232 12.58 -25.79 -4.25
C GLY A 232 13.85 -25.29 -4.93
N GLU A 233 14.48 -26.12 -5.77
CA GLU A 233 15.67 -25.74 -6.54
C GLU A 233 15.40 -24.53 -7.45
N GLN A 234 14.30 -24.55 -8.20
CA GLN A 234 13.92 -23.43 -9.06
C GLN A 234 13.64 -22.17 -8.25
N SER A 235 12.98 -22.30 -7.08
CA SER A 235 12.73 -21.14 -6.22
C SER A 235 14.03 -20.52 -5.67
N GLN A 236 15.01 -21.33 -5.29
CA GLN A 236 16.32 -20.83 -4.85
C GLN A 236 17.10 -20.16 -5.98
N LYS A 237 17.05 -20.73 -7.20
CA LYS A 237 17.64 -20.12 -8.39
C LYS A 237 17.04 -18.74 -8.67
N PHE A 238 15.73 -18.62 -8.59
CA PHE A 238 15.02 -17.33 -8.75
C PHE A 238 15.46 -16.32 -7.67
N LEU A 239 15.45 -16.74 -6.40
CA LEU A 239 15.84 -15.88 -5.28
C LEU A 239 17.29 -15.39 -5.40
N ALA A 240 18.21 -16.26 -5.81
CA ALA A 240 19.61 -15.90 -5.99
C ALA A 240 19.77 -14.81 -7.06
N ALA A 241 19.05 -14.94 -8.19
CA ALA A 241 19.05 -13.94 -9.25
C ALA A 241 18.34 -12.64 -8.83
N ALA A 242 17.20 -12.74 -8.15
CA ALA A 242 16.45 -11.58 -7.67
C ALA A 242 17.26 -10.74 -6.68
N ARG A 243 17.99 -11.38 -5.76
CA ARG A 243 18.84 -10.69 -4.77
C ARG A 243 20.01 -9.90 -5.36
N GLN A 244 20.37 -10.16 -6.62
CA GLN A 244 21.42 -9.43 -7.32
C GLN A 244 20.90 -8.14 -7.98
N ARG A 245 19.60 -7.94 -8.01
CA ARG A 245 18.99 -6.75 -8.65
C ARG A 245 18.98 -5.56 -7.68
N PRO A 246 19.52 -4.40 -8.07
CA PRO A 246 19.59 -3.23 -7.21
C PRO A 246 18.23 -2.63 -6.87
N GLU A 247 17.20 -2.90 -7.68
CA GLU A 247 15.83 -2.43 -7.48
C GLU A 247 15.10 -3.19 -6.35
N LEU A 248 15.61 -4.37 -5.98
CA LEU A 248 15.01 -5.24 -4.98
C LEU A 248 15.79 -5.12 -3.66
N GLY A 249 15.11 -4.72 -2.59
CA GLY A 249 15.73 -4.58 -1.27
C GLY A 249 15.80 -5.92 -0.53
N THR A 250 14.69 -6.35 0.02
CA THR A 250 14.58 -7.66 0.67
C THR A 250 13.84 -8.62 -0.24
N VAL A 251 14.38 -9.83 -0.44
CA VAL A 251 13.70 -10.90 -1.21
C VAL A 251 13.87 -12.21 -0.46
N PHE A 252 12.77 -12.84 -0.09
CA PHE A 252 12.76 -14.09 0.66
C PHE A 252 11.56 -14.96 0.32
N THR A 253 11.63 -16.23 0.72
CA THR A 253 10.51 -17.16 0.73
C THR A 253 10.52 -17.94 2.04
N SER A 254 9.35 -18.30 2.51
CA SER A 254 9.16 -19.22 3.64
C SER A 254 9.11 -20.69 3.21
N PHE A 255 9.13 -20.96 1.90
CA PHE A 255 9.06 -22.32 1.39
C PHE A 255 10.38 -23.06 1.64
N ASP A 256 10.30 -24.13 2.44
CA ASP A 256 11.42 -25.05 2.70
C ASP A 256 11.06 -26.46 2.18
N PRO A 257 11.72 -26.96 1.11
CA PRO A 257 11.48 -28.29 0.57
C PRO A 257 12.15 -29.40 1.39
N ASN A 258 13.05 -29.05 2.31
CA ASN A 258 13.92 -29.99 3.04
C ASN A 258 13.54 -30.08 4.53
N TYR A 259 12.30 -29.84 4.88
CA TYR A 259 11.85 -29.93 6.26
C TYR A 259 11.89 -31.37 6.74
N PRO A 260 12.58 -31.70 7.86
CA PRO A 260 12.67 -33.08 8.39
C PRO A 260 11.28 -33.53 8.87
N GLN A 261 10.87 -34.70 8.45
CA GLN A 261 9.58 -35.31 8.78
C GLN A 261 9.75 -36.76 9.17
N ILE A 262 8.85 -37.24 10.01
CA ILE A 262 8.78 -38.65 10.36
C ILE A 262 7.58 -39.26 9.63
N LYS A 263 7.82 -40.20 8.72
CA LYS A 263 6.78 -40.91 8.00
C LYS A 263 6.43 -42.19 8.78
N VAL A 264 5.16 -42.29 9.15
CA VAL A 264 4.61 -43.50 9.80
C VAL A 264 3.79 -44.26 8.76
N GLU A 265 4.28 -45.42 8.37
CA GLU A 265 3.62 -46.33 7.41
C GLU A 265 2.92 -47.44 8.16
N LEU A 266 1.60 -47.50 8.06
CA LEU A 266 0.76 -48.54 8.67
C LEU A 266 0.69 -49.78 7.75
N ASP A 267 1.03 -50.94 8.27
CA ASP A 267 0.72 -52.23 7.66
C ASP A 267 -0.75 -52.57 7.86
N ARG A 268 -1.54 -52.28 6.83
CA ARG A 268 -3.00 -52.40 6.86
C ARG A 268 -3.43 -53.86 6.91
N GLU A 269 -2.70 -54.79 6.31
CA GLU A 269 -3.03 -56.23 6.32
C GLU A 269 -2.81 -56.81 7.72
N LYS A 270 -1.68 -56.45 8.34
CA LYS A 270 -1.34 -56.87 9.69
C LYS A 270 -2.34 -56.27 10.72
N ALA A 271 -2.70 -55.01 10.58
CA ALA A 271 -3.72 -54.38 11.42
C ALA A 271 -5.06 -55.10 11.32
N ARG A 272 -5.47 -55.45 10.09
CA ARG A 272 -6.71 -56.19 9.85
C ARG A 272 -6.66 -57.61 10.48
N THR A 273 -5.53 -58.32 10.32
CA THR A 273 -5.35 -59.65 10.88
C THR A 273 -5.42 -59.64 12.41
N LEU A 274 -4.86 -58.59 13.03
CA LEU A 274 -4.91 -58.41 14.48
C LEU A 274 -6.21 -57.78 14.99
N GLY A 275 -7.20 -57.57 14.11
CA GLY A 275 -8.46 -56.97 14.46
C GLY A 275 -8.41 -55.52 14.92
N VAL A 276 -7.37 -54.77 14.49
CA VAL A 276 -7.18 -53.35 14.81
C VAL A 276 -7.74 -52.46 13.67
N PRO A 277 -8.75 -51.65 13.89
CA PRO A 277 -9.29 -50.73 12.89
C PRO A 277 -8.24 -49.64 12.54
N VAL A 278 -8.08 -49.36 11.24
CA VAL A 278 -7.13 -48.39 10.72
C VAL A 278 -7.39 -46.96 11.28
N ASN A 279 -8.66 -46.57 11.40
CA ASN A 279 -9.04 -45.29 11.95
C ASN A 279 -8.64 -45.11 13.42
N GLU A 280 -8.70 -46.19 14.22
CA GLU A 280 -8.27 -46.11 15.64
C GLU A 280 -6.76 -45.94 15.78
N VAL A 281 -5.96 -46.51 14.87
CA VAL A 281 -4.50 -46.29 14.81
C VAL A 281 -4.22 -44.81 14.57
N PHE A 282 -4.84 -44.20 13.55
CA PHE A 282 -4.63 -42.79 13.25
C PHE A 282 -5.19 -41.86 14.33
N GLN A 283 -6.31 -42.23 14.94
CA GLN A 283 -6.86 -41.46 16.06
C GLN A 283 -5.95 -41.51 17.30
N ALA A 284 -5.39 -42.66 17.61
CA ALA A 284 -4.42 -42.82 18.71
C ALA A 284 -3.15 -41.98 18.47
N LEU A 285 -2.59 -42.03 17.24
CA LEU A 285 -1.46 -41.21 16.83
C LEU A 285 -1.82 -39.69 16.93
N SER A 286 -2.94 -39.28 16.37
CA SER A 286 -3.38 -37.87 16.41
C SER A 286 -3.57 -37.40 17.85
N THR A 287 -4.21 -38.19 18.70
CA THR A 287 -4.43 -37.82 20.11
C THR A 287 -3.13 -37.77 20.89
N ALA A 288 -2.29 -38.78 20.75
CA ALA A 288 -1.04 -38.86 21.51
C ALA A 288 -0.03 -37.77 21.10
N LEU A 289 0.16 -37.56 19.81
CA LEU A 289 1.17 -36.64 19.27
C LEU A 289 0.67 -35.23 19.06
N GLY A 290 -0.51 -35.07 18.41
CA GLY A 290 -1.07 -33.77 18.03
C GLY A 290 -1.98 -33.14 19.08
N GLY A 291 -2.57 -33.96 19.95
CA GLY A 291 -3.62 -33.57 20.87
C GLY A 291 -5.02 -33.60 20.24
N SER A 292 -5.98 -34.15 20.96
CA SER A 292 -7.39 -34.22 20.58
C SER A 292 -8.21 -33.27 21.44
N TYR A 293 -9.00 -32.42 20.79
CA TYR A 293 -9.98 -31.59 21.47
C TYR A 293 -11.07 -32.48 22.07
N VAL A 294 -11.31 -32.31 23.38
CA VAL A 294 -12.27 -33.11 24.14
C VAL A 294 -13.54 -32.30 24.40
N ASN A 295 -13.42 -31.12 25.00
CA ASN A 295 -14.54 -30.29 25.41
C ASN A 295 -14.06 -28.87 25.79
N ASP A 296 -15.02 -27.99 26.07
CA ASP A 296 -14.80 -26.65 26.62
C ASP A 296 -15.39 -26.53 28.04
N PHE A 297 -14.82 -25.64 28.84
CA PHE A 297 -15.43 -25.18 30.08
C PHE A 297 -15.31 -23.67 30.25
N ASN A 298 -16.31 -23.07 30.87
CA ASN A 298 -16.33 -21.63 31.20
C ASN A 298 -15.78 -21.40 32.61
N ARG A 299 -14.79 -20.52 32.73
CA ARG A 299 -14.25 -20.08 34.02
C ARG A 299 -13.77 -18.63 33.93
N PHE A 300 -14.05 -17.84 34.92
CA PHE A 300 -13.67 -16.41 34.98
C PHE A 300 -14.14 -15.59 33.78
N GLY A 301 -15.31 -15.91 33.21
CA GLY A 301 -15.85 -15.21 32.03
C GLY A 301 -15.12 -15.52 30.72
N ARG A 302 -14.29 -16.56 30.69
CA ARG A 302 -13.57 -17.02 29.50
C ARG A 302 -13.87 -18.49 29.22
N LEU A 303 -13.85 -18.84 27.92
CA LEU A 303 -13.96 -20.21 27.43
C LEU A 303 -12.57 -20.85 27.40
N TYR A 304 -12.40 -21.96 28.07
CA TYR A 304 -11.18 -22.77 28.06
C TYR A 304 -11.41 -24.08 27.33
N ARG A 305 -10.52 -24.41 26.40
CA ARG A 305 -10.56 -25.66 25.66
C ARG A 305 -9.75 -26.72 26.36
N VAL A 306 -10.31 -27.93 26.42
CA VAL A 306 -9.63 -29.10 26.97
C VAL A 306 -9.09 -29.96 25.84
N TYR A 307 -7.81 -30.21 25.84
CA TYR A 307 -7.13 -31.13 24.93
C TYR A 307 -6.54 -32.29 25.67
N ALA A 308 -6.69 -33.51 25.14
CA ALA A 308 -6.01 -34.70 25.59
C ALA A 308 -4.78 -34.94 24.69
N GLN A 309 -3.61 -35.10 25.30
CA GLN A 309 -2.36 -35.34 24.61
C GLN A 309 -1.47 -36.21 25.49
N ALA A 310 -0.57 -36.99 24.87
CA ALA A 310 0.43 -37.71 25.64
C ALA A 310 1.44 -36.75 26.32
N GLU A 311 1.97 -37.13 27.48
CA GLU A 311 2.97 -36.33 28.19
C GLU A 311 4.22 -36.13 27.32
N ALA A 312 4.88 -34.98 27.48
CA ALA A 312 6.03 -34.61 26.63
C ALA A 312 7.14 -35.66 26.64
N GLU A 313 7.43 -36.23 27.79
CA GLU A 313 8.48 -37.26 27.97
C GLU A 313 8.22 -38.54 27.16
N THR A 314 6.95 -38.84 26.86
CA THR A 314 6.54 -40.06 26.12
C THR A 314 6.44 -39.84 24.61
N ARG A 315 6.84 -38.69 24.09
CA ARG A 315 6.80 -38.33 22.65
C ARG A 315 8.01 -37.53 22.18
N LEU A 316 9.16 -37.71 22.83
CA LEU A 316 10.39 -36.99 22.49
C LEU A 316 11.12 -37.59 21.29
N LYS A 317 10.98 -38.87 21.05
CA LYS A 317 11.73 -39.62 20.04
C LYS A 317 10.79 -40.35 19.09
N ALA A 318 11.25 -40.60 17.87
CA ALA A 318 10.48 -41.35 16.87
C ALA A 318 10.08 -42.75 17.37
N GLU A 319 10.96 -43.40 18.16
CA GLU A 319 10.69 -44.73 18.72
C GLU A 319 9.51 -44.72 19.72
N ASP A 320 9.21 -43.60 20.34
CA ASP A 320 8.11 -43.50 21.31
C ASP A 320 6.73 -43.68 20.63
N ILE A 321 6.65 -43.44 19.31
CA ILE A 321 5.44 -43.74 18.51
C ILE A 321 5.10 -45.24 18.64
N GLY A 322 6.09 -46.12 18.65
CA GLY A 322 5.92 -47.56 18.79
C GLY A 322 5.34 -47.98 20.14
N LYS A 323 5.48 -47.17 21.18
CA LYS A 323 4.96 -47.41 22.54
C LYS A 323 3.49 -47.02 22.74
N ILE A 324 2.86 -46.41 21.74
CA ILE A 324 1.43 -46.09 21.77
C ILE A 324 0.65 -47.40 21.53
N TYR A 325 -0.41 -47.62 22.28
CA TYR A 325 -1.23 -48.82 22.21
C TYR A 325 -2.59 -48.52 21.59
N VAL A 326 -3.10 -49.50 20.80
CA VAL A 326 -4.42 -49.50 20.23
C VAL A 326 -5.13 -50.80 20.57
N ARG A 327 -6.46 -50.79 20.73
CA ARG A 327 -7.21 -51.96 21.13
C ARG A 327 -7.63 -52.80 19.92
N SER A 328 -7.37 -54.08 19.95
CA SER A 328 -7.96 -55.05 19.01
C SER A 328 -9.44 -55.24 19.31
N LYS A 329 -10.29 -55.13 18.28
CA LYS A 329 -11.74 -55.42 18.41
C LYS A 329 -12.06 -56.88 18.41
N THR A 330 -11.10 -57.73 17.98
CA THR A 330 -11.29 -59.19 17.90
C THR A 330 -10.92 -59.86 19.22
N THR A 331 -9.75 -59.51 19.77
CA THR A 331 -9.21 -60.12 21.00
C THR A 331 -9.44 -59.28 22.25
N ASN A 332 -9.84 -58.02 22.08
CA ASN A 332 -9.93 -57.00 23.14
C ASN A 332 -8.62 -56.68 23.86
N GLU A 333 -7.50 -57.14 23.32
CA GLU A 333 -6.14 -56.89 23.86
C GLU A 333 -5.53 -55.61 23.31
N MET A 334 -4.57 -55.04 24.04
CA MET A 334 -3.85 -53.85 23.63
C MET A 334 -2.63 -54.23 22.76
N VAL A 335 -2.61 -53.71 21.54
CA VAL A 335 -1.54 -53.96 20.55
C VAL A 335 -0.66 -52.71 20.46
N PRO A 336 0.67 -52.82 20.67
CA PRO A 336 1.56 -51.70 20.51
C PRO A 336 1.73 -51.34 19.03
N LEU A 337 1.82 -50.03 18.73
CA LEU A 337 1.99 -49.57 17.35
C LEU A 337 3.29 -50.03 16.71
N SER A 338 4.35 -50.33 17.48
CA SER A 338 5.59 -50.96 16.97
C SER A 338 5.34 -52.23 16.18
N THR A 339 4.23 -52.95 16.46
CA THR A 339 3.84 -54.16 15.71
C THR A 339 3.20 -53.82 14.37
N LEU A 340 2.56 -52.66 14.25
CA LEU A 340 1.67 -52.27 13.14
C LEU A 340 2.29 -51.26 12.19
N VAL A 341 3.25 -50.45 12.65
CA VAL A 341 3.80 -49.34 11.87
C VAL A 341 5.30 -49.48 11.63
N THR A 342 5.74 -48.97 10.49
CA THR A 342 7.16 -48.75 10.18
C THR A 342 7.42 -47.25 10.20
N ILE A 343 8.44 -46.82 10.90
CA ILE A 343 8.83 -45.43 11.09
C ILE A 343 10.07 -45.16 10.25
N ARG A 344 10.03 -44.08 9.43
CA ARG A 344 11.15 -43.66 8.59
C ARG A 344 11.33 -42.18 8.65
N ASP A 345 12.57 -41.73 8.71
CA ASP A 345 12.93 -40.32 8.50
C ASP A 345 12.85 -40.00 7.02
N VAL A 346 12.15 -38.92 6.70
CA VAL A 346 12.02 -38.42 5.34
C VAL A 346 12.20 -36.91 5.34
N VAL A 347 12.43 -36.32 4.18
CA VAL A 347 12.41 -34.87 3.96
C VAL A 347 11.25 -34.52 3.04
N GLY A 348 10.58 -33.42 3.33
CA GLY A 348 9.48 -32.95 2.53
C GLY A 348 9.26 -31.45 2.74
N ALA A 349 8.29 -30.86 2.04
CA ALA A 349 7.94 -29.47 2.31
C ALA A 349 7.21 -29.36 3.64
N GLU A 350 7.56 -28.35 4.43
CA GLU A 350 6.83 -27.97 5.64
C GLU A 350 5.37 -27.62 5.31
N LEU A 351 5.20 -26.79 4.28
CA LEU A 351 3.93 -26.32 3.77
C LEU A 351 3.96 -26.31 2.25
N THR A 352 2.91 -26.79 1.62
CA THR A 352 2.70 -26.65 0.17
C THR A 352 1.48 -25.77 -0.08
N THR A 353 1.69 -24.66 -0.75
CA THR A 353 0.63 -23.73 -1.15
C THR A 353 0.17 -24.02 -2.57
N ARG A 354 -1.12 -23.81 -2.82
CA ARG A 354 -1.67 -23.79 -4.17
C ARG A 354 -2.38 -22.46 -4.42
N PHE A 355 -2.08 -21.88 -5.55
CA PHE A 355 -2.76 -20.67 -6.01
C PHE A 355 -3.38 -20.97 -7.37
N ASN A 356 -4.68 -20.74 -7.51
CA ASN A 356 -5.45 -21.15 -8.70
C ASN A 356 -5.23 -22.63 -9.08
N LEU A 357 -5.24 -23.51 -8.07
CA LEU A 357 -5.04 -24.97 -8.17
C LEU A 357 -3.62 -25.41 -8.53
N GLN A 358 -2.72 -24.50 -8.90
CA GLN A 358 -1.31 -24.80 -9.22
C GLN A 358 -0.45 -24.73 -7.95
N ARG A 359 0.49 -25.67 -7.80
CA ARG A 359 1.49 -25.60 -6.73
C ARG A 359 2.30 -24.33 -6.88
N SER A 360 2.49 -23.60 -5.80
CA SER A 360 3.09 -22.28 -5.84
C SER A 360 4.06 -22.08 -4.68
N VAL A 361 5.14 -21.36 -4.95
CA VAL A 361 6.05 -20.83 -3.94
C VAL A 361 5.87 -19.33 -3.87
N GLU A 362 5.56 -18.81 -2.70
CA GLU A 362 5.41 -17.37 -2.49
C GLU A 362 6.78 -16.75 -2.23
N VAL A 363 7.13 -15.78 -3.05
CA VAL A 363 8.30 -14.91 -2.91
C VAL A 363 7.82 -13.54 -2.47
N GLN A 364 8.27 -13.10 -1.32
CA GLN A 364 7.91 -11.83 -0.71
C GLN A 364 9.14 -10.93 -0.62
N GLY A 365 8.89 -9.63 -0.57
CA GLY A 365 9.97 -8.68 -0.41
C GLY A 365 9.52 -7.24 -0.50
N SER A 366 10.50 -6.34 -0.49
CA SER A 366 10.27 -4.91 -0.62
C SER A 366 11.18 -4.30 -1.69
N PRO A 367 10.76 -3.21 -2.35
CA PRO A 367 11.66 -2.43 -3.20
C PRO A 367 12.88 -1.95 -2.41
N ALA A 368 14.00 -1.74 -3.09
CA ALA A 368 15.15 -1.08 -2.49
C ALA A 368 14.85 0.43 -2.27
N PRO A 369 15.51 1.09 -1.31
CA PRO A 369 15.36 2.52 -1.12
C PRO A 369 15.58 3.29 -2.42
N GLY A 370 14.65 4.18 -2.77
CA GLY A 370 14.68 4.97 -4.02
C GLY A 370 14.02 4.31 -5.23
N PHE A 371 13.54 3.07 -5.09
CA PHE A 371 12.77 2.37 -6.13
C PHE A 371 11.31 2.21 -5.72
N THR A 372 10.42 2.15 -6.71
CA THR A 372 8.97 1.97 -6.49
C THR A 372 8.53 0.51 -6.59
N SER A 373 7.32 0.24 -6.08
CA SER A 373 6.69 -1.07 -6.22
C SER A 373 6.58 -1.50 -7.68
N GLY A 374 6.16 -0.61 -8.57
CA GLY A 374 6.02 -0.90 -10.00
C GLY A 374 7.34 -1.31 -10.67
N GLN A 375 8.45 -0.65 -10.30
CA GLN A 375 9.78 -1.03 -10.78
C GLN A 375 10.19 -2.41 -10.26
N ALA A 376 9.98 -2.67 -8.98
CA ALA A 376 10.27 -3.98 -8.38
C ALA A 376 9.48 -5.11 -9.06
N LEU A 377 8.18 -4.91 -9.31
CA LEU A 377 7.35 -5.90 -10.01
C LEU A 377 7.83 -6.16 -11.44
N ALA A 378 8.24 -5.12 -12.18
CA ALA A 378 8.77 -5.27 -13.53
C ALA A 378 10.09 -6.07 -13.53
N VAL A 379 10.96 -5.81 -12.56
CA VAL A 379 12.24 -6.54 -12.41
C VAL A 379 11.99 -8.01 -12.04
N LEU A 380 11.01 -8.32 -11.19
CA LEU A 380 10.66 -9.70 -10.87
C LEU A 380 10.17 -10.47 -12.11
N GLU A 381 9.37 -9.85 -12.98
CA GLU A 381 8.97 -10.44 -14.27
C GLU A 381 10.18 -10.68 -15.18
N GLN A 382 11.11 -9.74 -15.23
CA GLN A 382 12.34 -9.89 -16.01
C GLN A 382 13.22 -11.04 -15.48
N VAL A 383 13.46 -11.09 -14.16
CA VAL A 383 14.22 -12.18 -13.51
C VAL A 383 13.55 -13.53 -13.78
N PHE A 384 12.22 -13.58 -13.74
CA PHE A 384 11.47 -14.79 -14.08
C PHE A 384 11.73 -15.22 -15.52
N ALA A 385 11.64 -14.32 -16.48
CA ALA A 385 11.86 -14.62 -17.90
C ALA A 385 13.29 -15.07 -18.19
N GLU A 386 14.29 -14.56 -17.44
CA GLU A 386 15.69 -14.90 -17.62
C GLU A 386 16.09 -16.24 -16.96
N THR A 387 15.40 -16.64 -15.88
CA THR A 387 15.89 -17.73 -15.01
C THR A 387 15.00 -18.95 -14.96
N MET A 388 13.71 -18.81 -15.24
CA MET A 388 12.74 -19.89 -15.04
C MET A 388 12.45 -20.67 -16.34
N PRO A 389 12.26 -22.00 -16.23
CA PRO A 389 11.92 -22.84 -17.38
C PRO A 389 10.46 -22.63 -17.80
N SER A 390 10.13 -23.05 -19.04
CA SER A 390 8.83 -22.88 -19.68
C SER A 390 7.66 -23.58 -18.98
N GLU A 391 7.96 -24.62 -18.18
CA GLU A 391 6.99 -25.37 -17.38
C GLU A 391 6.49 -24.58 -16.16
N MET A 392 7.23 -23.55 -15.77
CA MET A 392 6.86 -22.66 -14.69
C MET A 392 6.07 -21.45 -15.20
N GLY A 393 5.25 -20.91 -14.33
CA GLY A 393 4.57 -19.65 -14.51
C GLY A 393 4.70 -18.80 -13.26
N PHE A 394 4.14 -17.61 -13.34
CA PHE A 394 4.04 -16.73 -12.19
C PHE A 394 2.65 -16.11 -12.08
N ALA A 395 2.34 -15.65 -10.88
CA ALA A 395 1.19 -14.80 -10.60
C ALA A 395 1.55 -13.77 -9.52
N PHE A 396 0.76 -12.74 -9.43
CA PHE A 396 0.82 -11.79 -8.33
C PHE A 396 -0.33 -12.04 -7.37
N SER A 397 -0.12 -11.76 -6.08
CA SER A 397 -1.17 -11.82 -5.06
C SER A 397 -1.20 -10.52 -4.26
N SER A 398 -2.19 -10.39 -3.40
CA SER A 398 -2.33 -9.27 -2.45
C SER A 398 -2.27 -7.90 -3.15
N MET A 399 -1.49 -6.97 -2.63
CA MET A 399 -1.33 -5.61 -3.16
C MET A 399 -0.72 -5.61 -4.57
N SER A 400 0.26 -6.49 -4.83
CA SER A 400 0.91 -6.61 -6.14
C SER A 400 -0.06 -6.97 -7.26
N TYR A 401 -1.04 -7.82 -6.96
CA TYR A 401 -2.11 -8.14 -7.91
C TYR A 401 -2.98 -6.91 -8.20
N GLN A 402 -3.35 -6.15 -7.17
CA GLN A 402 -4.15 -4.92 -7.34
C GLN A 402 -3.41 -3.88 -8.19
N GLU A 403 -2.10 -3.74 -8.00
CA GLU A 403 -1.26 -2.85 -8.80
C GLU A 403 -1.23 -3.27 -10.26
N LYS A 404 -1.06 -4.56 -10.55
CA LYS A 404 -1.00 -5.09 -11.93
C LYS A 404 -2.33 -5.02 -12.68
N ILE A 405 -3.47 -5.22 -11.99
CA ILE A 405 -4.80 -5.12 -12.62
C ILE A 405 -5.35 -3.69 -12.62
N ALA A 406 -4.68 -2.75 -11.97
CA ALA A 406 -5.11 -1.36 -11.97
C ALA A 406 -5.14 -0.83 -13.41
N PRO A 407 -6.27 -0.26 -13.86
CA PRO A 407 -6.32 0.30 -15.20
C PRO A 407 -5.32 1.44 -15.32
N PRO A 408 -4.66 1.61 -16.46
CA PRO A 408 -3.78 2.75 -16.68
C PRO A 408 -4.56 4.06 -16.50
N ALA A 409 -3.94 5.04 -15.85
CA ALA A 409 -4.60 6.32 -15.54
C ALA A 409 -4.98 7.12 -16.79
N GLY A 410 -4.25 6.97 -17.90
CA GLY A 410 -4.45 7.74 -19.12
C GLY A 410 -5.88 7.77 -19.64
N PRO A 411 -6.56 6.62 -19.87
CA PRO A 411 -7.95 6.59 -20.31
C PRO A 411 -8.91 7.30 -19.35
N THR A 412 -8.67 7.21 -18.04
CA THR A 412 -9.48 7.88 -17.02
C THR A 412 -9.36 9.41 -17.14
N PHE A 413 -8.15 9.94 -17.35
CA PHE A 413 -7.95 11.37 -17.58
C PHE A 413 -8.59 11.85 -18.87
N ILE A 414 -8.43 11.10 -19.97
CA ILE A 414 -9.07 11.43 -21.25
C ILE A 414 -10.59 11.48 -21.08
N MET A 415 -11.17 10.48 -20.45
CA MET A 415 -12.63 10.44 -20.16
C MET A 415 -13.06 11.64 -19.32
N ALA A 416 -12.31 12.00 -18.28
CA ALA A 416 -12.61 13.16 -17.43
C ALA A 416 -12.58 14.47 -18.26
N ILE A 417 -11.57 14.67 -19.10
CA ILE A 417 -11.47 15.84 -19.98
C ILE A 417 -12.61 15.88 -20.98
N VAL A 418 -12.98 14.75 -21.59
CA VAL A 418 -14.11 14.65 -22.53
C VAL A 418 -15.43 15.00 -21.84
N CYS A 419 -15.67 14.45 -20.63
CA CYS A 419 -16.88 14.77 -19.86
C CYS A 419 -16.96 16.27 -19.51
N VAL A 420 -15.86 16.88 -19.07
CA VAL A 420 -15.79 18.32 -18.78
C VAL A 420 -16.01 19.13 -20.06
N PHE A 421 -15.39 18.72 -21.17
CA PHE A 421 -15.58 19.36 -22.48
C PHE A 421 -17.05 19.37 -22.92
N LEU A 422 -17.71 18.20 -22.87
CA LEU A 422 -19.12 18.08 -23.27
C LEU A 422 -20.05 18.88 -22.37
N LEU A 423 -19.79 18.88 -21.07
CA LEU A 423 -20.56 19.66 -20.12
C LEU A 423 -20.42 21.18 -20.39
N LEU A 424 -19.20 21.64 -20.65
CA LEU A 424 -18.96 23.04 -21.01
C LEU A 424 -19.54 23.39 -22.37
N ALA A 425 -19.49 22.48 -23.35
CA ALA A 425 -20.10 22.69 -24.66
C ALA A 425 -21.61 22.84 -24.57
N ALA A 426 -22.25 22.03 -23.72
CA ALA A 426 -23.69 22.15 -23.43
C ALA A 426 -24.03 23.46 -22.67
N LEU A 427 -23.21 23.86 -21.68
CA LEU A 427 -23.41 25.05 -20.87
C LEU A 427 -23.26 26.35 -21.70
N TYR A 428 -22.27 26.38 -22.62
CA TYR A 428 -22.00 27.57 -23.43
C TYR A 428 -22.71 27.57 -24.79
N GLU A 429 -23.40 26.47 -25.13
CA GLU A 429 -24.00 26.28 -26.47
C GLU A 429 -22.98 26.50 -27.59
N SER A 430 -21.72 26.09 -27.35
CA SER A 430 -20.58 26.36 -28.23
C SER A 430 -19.52 25.28 -28.15
N TRP A 431 -19.07 24.80 -29.30
CA TRP A 431 -17.93 23.86 -29.43
C TRP A 431 -16.56 24.54 -29.32
N ARG A 432 -16.47 25.85 -29.38
CA ARG A 432 -15.22 26.61 -29.36
C ARG A 432 -14.80 27.05 -27.98
N LEU A 433 -15.76 27.49 -27.14
CA LEU A 433 -15.46 28.01 -25.80
C LEU A 433 -14.86 27.01 -24.84
N PRO A 434 -15.26 25.73 -24.82
CA PRO A 434 -14.63 24.72 -23.96
C PRO A 434 -13.12 24.58 -24.16
N TRP A 435 -12.61 24.74 -25.38
CA TRP A 435 -11.18 24.71 -25.64
C TRP A 435 -10.42 25.83 -24.93
N ALA A 436 -10.99 27.02 -24.85
CA ALA A 436 -10.38 28.14 -24.13
C ALA A 436 -10.21 27.86 -22.63
N VAL A 437 -11.11 27.03 -22.05
CA VAL A 437 -11.03 26.61 -20.65
C VAL A 437 -10.02 25.47 -20.47
N LEU A 438 -10.07 24.46 -21.34
CA LEU A 438 -9.28 23.23 -21.17
C LEU A 438 -7.81 23.36 -21.58
N LEU A 439 -7.46 24.32 -22.43
CA LEU A 439 -6.07 24.59 -22.82
C LEU A 439 -5.17 25.02 -21.65
N GLY A 440 -5.75 25.42 -20.51
CA GLY A 440 -5.03 25.65 -19.26
C GLY A 440 -4.64 24.36 -18.50
N SER A 441 -5.27 23.22 -18.79
CA SER A 441 -5.06 21.97 -18.05
C SER A 441 -3.61 21.44 -18.09
N PRO A 442 -2.84 21.54 -19.20
CA PRO A 442 -1.45 21.11 -19.22
C PRO A 442 -0.56 21.84 -18.22
N LEU A 443 -0.83 23.14 -17.97
CA LEU A 443 -0.06 23.93 -17.01
C LEU A 443 -0.27 23.40 -15.58
N VAL A 444 -1.48 23.01 -15.25
CA VAL A 444 -1.83 22.42 -13.96
C VAL A 444 -1.16 21.08 -13.78
N ALA A 445 -1.19 20.23 -14.81
CA ALA A 445 -0.51 18.94 -14.79
C ALA A 445 1.02 19.08 -14.63
N LEU A 446 1.63 20.06 -15.33
CA LEU A 446 3.05 20.36 -15.18
C LEU A 446 3.37 20.80 -13.74
N GLY A 447 2.56 21.71 -13.17
CA GLY A 447 2.74 22.18 -11.79
C GLY A 447 2.64 21.06 -10.77
N ALA A 448 1.64 20.19 -10.91
CA ALA A 448 1.44 19.04 -10.03
C ALA A 448 2.61 18.03 -10.13
N PHE A 449 3.00 17.61 -11.32
CA PHE A 449 4.13 16.69 -11.49
C PHE A 449 5.46 17.30 -11.04
N PHE A 450 5.66 18.58 -11.25
CA PHE A 450 6.83 19.29 -10.73
C PHE A 450 6.84 19.31 -9.20
N GLY A 451 5.71 19.57 -8.54
CA GLY A 451 5.57 19.50 -7.09
C GLY A 451 5.86 18.11 -6.54
N VAL A 452 5.26 17.06 -7.14
CA VAL A 452 5.51 15.65 -6.79
C VAL A 452 6.99 15.29 -6.93
N TRP A 453 7.64 15.72 -8.01
CA TRP A 453 9.06 15.51 -8.23
C TRP A 453 9.92 16.25 -7.19
N LEU A 454 9.60 17.51 -6.88
CA LEU A 454 10.33 18.32 -5.91
C LEU A 454 10.30 17.74 -4.50
N MET A 455 9.15 17.14 -4.13
CA MET A 455 8.95 16.48 -2.84
C MET A 455 9.48 15.04 -2.80
N GLY A 456 9.96 14.51 -3.93
CA GLY A 456 10.49 13.15 -4.03
C GLY A 456 9.43 12.04 -3.93
N PHE A 457 8.18 12.37 -4.27
CA PHE A 457 7.10 11.38 -4.31
C PHE A 457 7.04 10.66 -5.67
N ASP A 458 6.45 9.47 -5.66
CA ASP A 458 6.14 8.68 -6.85
C ASP A 458 4.77 9.06 -7.44
N ASN A 459 4.56 8.73 -8.72
CA ASN A 459 3.26 8.88 -9.38
C ASN A 459 2.34 7.72 -8.97
N ASN A 460 1.67 7.88 -7.86
CA ASN A 460 0.78 6.89 -7.26
C ASN A 460 -0.71 7.25 -7.45
N VAL A 461 -1.61 6.41 -6.92
CA VAL A 461 -3.06 6.60 -7.02
C VAL A 461 -3.52 7.95 -6.44
N TYR A 462 -2.89 8.44 -5.37
CA TYR A 462 -3.26 9.71 -4.73
C TYR A 462 -2.89 10.92 -5.60
N VAL A 463 -1.73 10.90 -6.27
CA VAL A 463 -1.35 11.90 -7.29
C VAL A 463 -2.38 11.94 -8.41
N GLN A 464 -2.82 10.77 -8.88
CA GLN A 464 -3.80 10.68 -9.96
C GLN A 464 -5.17 11.27 -9.54
N ILE A 465 -5.62 10.99 -8.33
CA ILE A 465 -6.85 11.59 -7.78
C ILE A 465 -6.69 13.10 -7.66
N GLY A 466 -5.57 13.58 -7.13
CA GLY A 466 -5.25 15.01 -7.02
C GLY A 466 -5.26 15.72 -8.37
N LEU A 467 -4.68 15.09 -9.42
CA LEU A 467 -4.69 15.64 -10.78
C LEU A 467 -6.11 15.81 -11.35
N VAL A 468 -6.98 14.83 -11.17
CA VAL A 468 -8.39 14.94 -11.62
C VAL A 468 -9.09 16.10 -10.91
N MET A 469 -8.86 16.25 -9.61
CA MET A 469 -9.42 17.36 -8.83
C MET A 469 -8.88 18.72 -9.29
N LEU A 470 -7.57 18.80 -9.55
CA LEU A 470 -6.91 20.04 -9.99
C LEU A 470 -7.38 20.49 -11.38
N ILE A 471 -7.68 19.56 -12.30
CA ILE A 471 -8.26 19.89 -13.62
C ILE A 471 -9.61 20.61 -13.42
N GLY A 472 -10.47 20.10 -12.55
CA GLY A 472 -11.76 20.74 -12.24
C GLY A 472 -11.59 22.12 -11.59
N LEU A 473 -10.62 22.27 -10.69
CA LEU A 473 -10.34 23.54 -10.01
C LEU A 473 -9.78 24.60 -10.97
N ALA A 474 -8.89 24.21 -11.88
CA ALA A 474 -8.34 25.08 -12.90
C ALA A 474 -9.42 25.56 -13.88
N ALA A 475 -10.29 24.65 -14.30
CA ALA A 475 -11.43 24.99 -15.16
C ALA A 475 -12.31 26.08 -14.55
N LYS A 476 -12.56 26.07 -13.23
CA LYS A 476 -13.33 27.08 -12.53
C LYS A 476 -12.80 28.50 -12.76
N ASN A 477 -11.49 28.71 -12.67
CA ASN A 477 -10.88 30.02 -12.86
C ASN A 477 -10.97 30.49 -14.33
N ALA A 478 -10.77 29.59 -15.27
CA ALA A 478 -10.89 29.87 -16.69
C ALA A 478 -12.35 30.15 -17.09
N ILE A 479 -13.31 29.40 -16.55
CA ILE A 479 -14.76 29.62 -16.75
C ILE A 479 -15.14 31.07 -16.39
N LEU A 480 -14.70 31.55 -15.22
CA LEU A 480 -15.02 32.91 -14.75
C LEU A 480 -14.48 34.02 -15.68
N ILE A 481 -13.33 33.82 -16.32
CA ILE A 481 -12.75 34.75 -17.27
C ILE A 481 -13.54 34.70 -18.59
N VAL A 482 -13.78 33.49 -19.11
CA VAL A 482 -14.43 33.25 -20.40
C VAL A 482 -15.89 33.76 -20.38
N GLU A 483 -16.62 33.49 -19.30
CA GLU A 483 -18.01 33.95 -19.12
C GLU A 483 -18.11 35.48 -19.15
N PHE A 484 -17.21 36.12 -18.40
CA PHE A 484 -17.21 37.59 -18.36
C PHE A 484 -16.75 38.20 -19.68
N ALA A 485 -15.80 37.58 -20.37
CA ALA A 485 -15.36 38.02 -21.70
C ALA A 485 -16.46 37.85 -22.75
N LYS A 486 -17.25 36.75 -22.69
CA LYS A 486 -18.40 36.52 -23.55
C LYS A 486 -19.45 37.61 -23.34
N ALA A 487 -19.83 37.89 -22.10
CA ALA A 487 -20.81 38.95 -21.79
C ALA A 487 -20.34 40.32 -22.29
N LYS A 488 -19.06 40.69 -22.11
CA LYS A 488 -18.53 41.95 -22.62
C LYS A 488 -18.48 42.05 -24.14
N HIS A 489 -18.24 40.94 -24.81
CA HIS A 489 -18.27 40.87 -26.27
C HIS A 489 -19.70 41.04 -26.80
N GLU A 490 -20.68 40.41 -26.16
CA GLU A 490 -22.10 40.55 -26.46
C GLU A 490 -22.62 42.00 -26.22
N GLU A 491 -22.01 42.73 -25.27
CA GLU A 491 -22.25 44.16 -25.03
C GLU A 491 -21.63 45.06 -26.14
N GLY A 492 -20.91 44.50 -27.12
CA GLY A 492 -20.35 45.22 -28.27
C GLY A 492 -18.86 45.54 -28.18
N SER A 493 -18.14 45.09 -27.15
CA SER A 493 -16.70 45.25 -27.05
C SER A 493 -15.96 44.36 -28.06
N SER A 494 -14.79 44.81 -28.55
CA SER A 494 -13.92 43.94 -29.37
C SER A 494 -13.45 42.73 -28.58
N LEU A 495 -13.11 41.59 -29.25
CA LEU A 495 -12.60 40.36 -28.60
C LEU A 495 -11.35 40.63 -27.74
N GLU A 496 -10.43 41.48 -28.23
CA GLU A 496 -9.21 41.83 -27.48
C GLU A 496 -9.56 42.63 -26.20
N GLU A 497 -10.41 43.65 -26.33
CA GLU A 497 -10.84 44.48 -25.19
C GLU A 497 -11.65 43.69 -24.17
N ALA A 498 -12.59 42.86 -24.62
CA ALA A 498 -13.40 42.01 -23.76
C ALA A 498 -12.53 41.02 -22.96
N ALA A 499 -11.55 40.40 -23.59
CA ALA A 499 -10.62 39.49 -22.93
C ALA A 499 -9.73 40.22 -21.90
N LEU A 500 -9.17 41.38 -22.22
CA LEU A 500 -8.30 42.14 -21.33
C LEU A 500 -9.05 42.76 -20.14
N GLU A 501 -10.24 43.27 -20.38
CA GLU A 501 -11.09 43.83 -19.31
C GLU A 501 -11.59 42.72 -18.36
N SER A 502 -11.98 41.57 -18.91
CA SER A 502 -12.33 40.38 -18.16
C SER A 502 -11.15 39.90 -17.29
N ALA A 503 -9.97 39.81 -17.84
CA ALA A 503 -8.77 39.46 -17.12
C ALA A 503 -8.49 40.45 -15.98
N ARG A 504 -8.61 41.76 -16.22
CA ARG A 504 -8.42 42.81 -15.23
C ARG A 504 -9.40 42.69 -14.07
N LEU A 505 -10.70 42.57 -14.35
CA LEU A 505 -11.74 42.52 -13.33
C LEU A 505 -11.75 41.24 -12.52
N ARG A 506 -11.36 40.11 -13.15
CA ARG A 506 -11.33 38.80 -12.49
C ARG A 506 -10.01 38.47 -11.81
N PHE A 507 -8.96 39.25 -12.01
CA PHE A 507 -7.64 38.98 -11.40
C PHE A 507 -7.72 38.88 -9.87
N ARG A 508 -8.38 39.84 -9.22
CA ARG A 508 -8.54 39.84 -7.76
C ARG A 508 -9.33 38.66 -7.22
N PRO A 509 -10.55 38.33 -7.72
CA PRO A 509 -11.28 37.14 -7.31
C PRO A 509 -10.49 35.84 -7.53
N ILE A 510 -9.76 35.69 -8.64
CA ILE A 510 -8.96 34.49 -8.95
C ILE A 510 -7.83 34.34 -7.94
N LEU A 511 -7.06 35.40 -7.65
CA LEU A 511 -6.01 35.34 -6.64
C LEU A 511 -6.55 35.04 -5.25
N MET A 512 -7.70 35.63 -4.86
CA MET A 512 -8.33 35.31 -3.56
C MET A 512 -8.70 33.83 -3.45
N THR A 513 -9.27 33.24 -4.49
CA THR A 513 -9.64 31.82 -4.49
C THR A 513 -8.41 30.92 -4.55
N ALA A 514 -7.37 31.29 -5.31
CA ALA A 514 -6.11 30.54 -5.37
C ALA A 514 -5.40 30.52 -4.01
N PHE A 515 -5.24 31.69 -3.36
CA PHE A 515 -4.62 31.74 -2.03
C PHE A 515 -5.45 31.02 -0.96
N ALA A 516 -6.78 31.15 -1.00
CA ALA A 516 -7.66 30.43 -0.08
C ALA A 516 -7.49 28.90 -0.23
N PHE A 517 -7.38 28.41 -1.47
CA PHE A 517 -7.14 27.00 -1.74
C PHE A 517 -5.74 26.57 -1.27
N ILE A 518 -4.68 27.28 -1.66
CA ILE A 518 -3.30 26.98 -1.25
C ILE A 518 -3.20 26.91 0.28
N LEU A 519 -3.70 27.93 1.00
CA LEU A 519 -3.69 27.94 2.46
C LEU A 519 -4.56 26.84 3.07
N GLY A 520 -5.65 26.47 2.38
CA GLY A 520 -6.56 25.40 2.80
C GLY A 520 -5.94 24.00 2.72
N VAL A 521 -5.00 23.77 1.80
CA VAL A 521 -4.34 22.47 1.64
C VAL A 521 -3.02 22.34 2.42
N VAL A 522 -2.46 23.45 2.95
CA VAL A 522 -1.24 23.42 3.79
C VAL A 522 -1.35 22.42 4.95
N PRO A 523 -2.46 22.31 5.69
CA PRO A 523 -2.58 21.30 6.74
C PRO A 523 -2.47 19.85 6.21
N LEU A 524 -2.94 19.58 4.99
CA LEU A 524 -2.78 18.26 4.34
C LEU A 524 -1.31 18.02 3.99
N MET A 525 -0.62 18.99 3.42
CA MET A 525 0.80 18.91 3.07
C MET A 525 1.70 18.69 4.29
N LEU A 526 1.32 19.20 5.47
CA LEU A 526 2.06 19.08 6.72
C LEU A 526 1.49 17.99 7.65
N ALA A 527 0.58 17.15 7.17
CA ALA A 527 -0.03 16.09 7.97
C ALA A 527 1.03 15.12 8.50
N THR A 528 0.82 14.66 9.74
CA THR A 528 1.63 13.65 10.41
C THR A 528 0.72 12.57 10.99
N GLY A 529 1.22 11.36 11.14
CA GLY A 529 0.44 10.26 11.67
C GLY A 529 0.08 9.21 10.62
N ALA A 530 -0.75 8.25 11.01
CA ALA A 530 -1.28 7.25 10.08
C ALA A 530 -2.12 7.93 8.99
N GLY A 531 -1.91 7.56 7.73
CA GLY A 531 -2.56 8.19 6.57
C GLY A 531 -1.91 9.50 6.12
N ALA A 532 -0.83 9.95 6.76
CA ALA A 532 -0.13 11.17 6.38
C ALA A 532 0.48 11.08 4.97
N GLY A 533 0.95 9.91 4.55
CA GLY A 533 1.50 9.71 3.20
C GLY A 533 0.49 10.06 2.11
N ALA A 534 -0.74 9.57 2.25
CA ALA A 534 -1.83 9.90 1.32
C ALA A 534 -2.18 11.40 1.34
N GLN A 535 -2.24 12.00 2.54
CA GLN A 535 -2.58 13.43 2.70
C GLN A 535 -1.49 14.34 2.14
N ASN A 536 -0.23 14.06 2.43
CA ASN A 536 0.93 14.84 1.95
C ASN A 536 1.06 14.82 0.43
N VAL A 537 0.79 13.66 -0.19
CA VAL A 537 0.82 13.52 -1.65
C VAL A 537 -0.33 14.28 -2.32
N MET A 538 -1.52 14.31 -1.71
CA MET A 538 -2.68 15.04 -2.24
C MET A 538 -2.61 16.54 -1.98
N GLY A 539 -2.02 16.98 -0.85
CA GLY A 539 -1.86 18.38 -0.44
C GLY A 539 -0.78 19.12 -1.19
#